data_a13441042517752c9dc2516912a24cda
#
_entry.id   a13441042517752c9dc2516912a24cda
#
_cell.length_a   1.000
_cell.length_b   1.000
_cell.length_c   1.000
_cell.angle_alpha   90.00
_cell.angle_beta   90.00
_cell.angle_gamma   90.00
#
_symmetry.space_group_name_H-M   'P 1'
#
loop_
_entity.id
_entity.type
_entity.pdbx_description
1 polymer ?
#
loop_
_entity_poly.entity_id
_entity_poly.type
_entity_poly.pdbx_seq_one_letter_code
_entity_poly.pdbx_strand_id
1 'polypeptide(L)'
;MNLNRFGKAFFVTVSATAITGMALTACGSDNNAGKSSSTAASGSSASSADCGGKNALTAEGSTAQQNAIAVFNQVWGQKCPGKNLSYNPTGSGAGVTQFIAGQVDFAGSDSALSKDQPDAAAKRCGGNPAWNLPLVFGPVALAYNLPGVDKLVVNGDVLAKIFSGGITNWNDPAIAALNSGATLPDQKITPIYRSDSSGTTDNFQKYLTAAAPQSWTKGAGKEFQGGAGEGAQKSAGVIQAVQATPGSIGYVEKGFATQAGAAVAQIDTGSGPVQLTDDSAKKSIDAAKFKADGNDLVLDLNSIYATKEAGAYPLILATYEIVCSKGYDADTSAAVKSFLTVAANYGQDGLPAAGYVPLPDAFKQRLLTAVNAIQ
;
A
#
# COMPACT_ATOMS: atom_id res chain seq x y z
N MET A 1 2.86 1.05 59.13
CA MET A 1 2.94 -0.26 59.84
C MET A 1 3.31 -1.33 58.85
N ASN A 2 4.57 -1.82 59.02
CA ASN A 2 5.15 -3.14 58.62
C ASN A 2 4.89 -3.69 57.20
N LEU A 3 5.91 -3.74 56.31
CA LEU A 3 7.13 -4.58 56.21
C LEU A 3 6.89 -6.11 56.17
N ASN A 4 7.24 -6.74 55.04
CA ASN A 4 8.24 -7.82 54.87
C ASN A 4 8.02 -8.49 53.49
N ARG A 5 9.03 -8.44 52.56
CA ARG A 5 10.18 -9.33 52.34
C ARG A 5 9.82 -10.77 52.00
N PHE A 6 10.18 -11.22 50.80
CA PHE A 6 11.19 -12.27 50.57
C PHE A 6 11.53 -12.44 49.11
N GLY A 7 12.79 -12.30 48.78
CA GLY A 7 13.41 -12.61 47.51
C GLY A 7 13.83 -14.09 47.42
N LYS A 8 13.96 -14.59 46.21
CA LYS A 8 14.83 -15.75 45.90
C LYS A 8 15.54 -15.50 44.58
N ALA A 9 16.83 -15.33 44.70
CA ALA A 9 17.80 -15.43 43.62
C ALA A 9 18.03 -16.92 43.28
N PHE A 10 18.10 -17.24 41.96
CA PHE A 10 18.67 -18.49 41.52
C PHE A 10 19.91 -18.18 40.67
N PHE A 11 21.04 -18.60 41.22
CA PHE A 11 22.32 -18.73 40.48
C PHE A 11 22.28 -20.03 39.68
N VAL A 12 22.68 -19.98 38.42
CA VAL A 12 23.09 -21.19 37.67
C VAL A 12 24.48 -20.94 37.09
N THR A 13 25.34 -21.85 37.46
CA THR A 13 26.77 -21.95 37.23
C THR A 13 27.12 -22.26 35.77
N VAL A 14 28.20 -21.61 35.33
CA VAL A 14 28.95 -21.89 34.11
C VAL A 14 29.72 -23.18 34.23
N SER A 15 29.63 -24.03 33.20
CA SER A 15 30.63 -25.12 33.00
C SER A 15 31.25 -25.00 31.62
N ALA A 16 32.50 -24.65 31.60
CA ALA A 16 33.37 -24.65 30.45
C ALA A 16 33.92 -26.10 30.25
N THR A 17 33.84 -26.55 29.00
CA THR A 17 34.63 -27.75 28.61
C THR A 17 35.40 -27.42 27.34
N ALA A 18 36.71 -27.33 27.49
CA ALA A 18 37.70 -27.25 26.44
C ALA A 18 38.02 -28.66 25.91
N ILE A 19 38.05 -28.83 24.58
CA ILE A 19 38.72 -29.97 23.95
C ILE A 19 39.65 -29.43 22.86
N THR A 20 40.91 -29.76 23.04
CA THR A 20 42.10 -29.46 22.25
C THR A 20 42.31 -30.47 21.11
N GLY A 21 42.70 -30.00 19.93
CA GLY A 21 43.80 -30.56 19.14
C GLY A 21 43.49 -31.57 18.06
N MET A 22 43.80 -31.30 16.81
CA MET A 22 45.00 -31.83 16.11
C MET A 22 45.05 -31.34 14.67
N ALA A 23 46.17 -30.71 14.34
CA ALA A 23 46.58 -30.41 12.98
C ALA A 23 47.14 -31.66 12.29
N LEU A 24 46.82 -31.82 11.01
CA LEU A 24 47.62 -32.67 10.10
C LEU A 24 47.74 -31.93 8.76
N THR A 25 48.96 -31.50 8.50
CA THR A 25 49.45 -31.04 7.19
C THR A 25 49.74 -32.25 6.29
N ALA A 26 49.30 -32.18 5.04
CA ALA A 26 49.88 -32.97 3.98
C ALA A 26 49.96 -32.16 2.69
N CYS A 27 51.15 -31.76 2.30
CA CYS A 27 51.51 -31.33 0.96
C CYS A 27 51.55 -32.56 0.04
N GLY A 28 50.99 -32.40 -1.16
CA GLY A 28 51.14 -33.32 -2.25
C GLY A 28 50.99 -32.58 -3.57
N SER A 29 52.11 -32.34 -4.21
CA SER A 29 52.25 -31.78 -5.57
C SER A 29 52.14 -32.92 -6.56
N ASP A 30 51.26 -32.81 -7.57
CA ASP A 30 51.53 -33.46 -8.87
C ASP A 30 50.73 -32.74 -10.01
N ASN A 31 51.50 -32.37 -11.01
CA ASN A 31 51.02 -31.84 -12.30
C ASN A 31 50.46 -32.96 -13.16
N ASN A 32 49.24 -32.81 -13.68
CA ASN A 32 48.91 -33.40 -14.95
C ASN A 32 47.88 -32.57 -15.75
N ALA A 33 48.27 -32.17 -16.93
CA ALA A 33 47.47 -31.43 -17.88
C ALA A 33 46.45 -32.36 -18.54
N GLY A 34 45.18 -32.11 -18.29
CA GLY A 34 44.07 -32.75 -18.99
C GLY A 34 43.03 -31.67 -19.36
N LYS A 35 42.93 -31.37 -20.66
CA LYS A 35 41.85 -30.56 -21.22
C LYS A 35 40.51 -31.19 -20.91
N SER A 36 39.70 -30.53 -20.09
CA SER A 36 38.27 -30.82 -19.99
C SER A 36 37.51 -29.55 -20.28
N SER A 37 36.72 -29.59 -21.33
CA SER A 37 35.76 -28.59 -21.75
C SER A 37 34.75 -28.41 -20.61
N SER A 38 34.86 -27.32 -19.86
CA SER A 38 33.83 -26.87 -18.93
C SER A 38 32.70 -26.22 -19.72
N THR A 39 31.61 -26.95 -19.86
CA THR A 39 30.29 -26.38 -20.17
C THR A 39 29.97 -25.38 -19.06
N ALA A 40 30.04 -24.09 -19.37
CA ALA A 40 29.59 -23.04 -18.48
C ALA A 40 28.08 -23.21 -18.34
N ALA A 41 27.65 -23.74 -17.19
CA ALA A 41 26.29 -23.58 -16.74
C ALA A 41 26.11 -22.06 -16.55
N SER A 42 25.25 -21.46 -17.37
CA SER A 42 24.73 -20.12 -17.15
C SER A 42 23.95 -20.10 -15.84
N GLY A 43 24.67 -19.94 -14.74
CA GLY A 43 24.07 -19.56 -13.47
C GLY A 43 23.48 -18.19 -13.67
N SER A 44 22.15 -18.07 -13.54
CA SER A 44 21.46 -16.78 -13.36
C SER A 44 22.14 -16.09 -12.20
N SER A 45 23.00 -15.13 -12.50
CA SER A 45 23.52 -14.18 -11.52
C SER A 45 22.32 -13.44 -10.93
N ALA A 46 21.87 -13.83 -9.74
CA ALA A 46 21.04 -12.96 -8.94
C ALA A 46 21.82 -11.65 -8.83
N SER A 47 21.38 -10.61 -9.51
CA SER A 47 21.99 -9.30 -9.46
C SER A 47 22.02 -8.87 -7.99
N SER A 48 23.22 -8.68 -7.44
CA SER A 48 23.37 -8.12 -6.11
C SER A 48 22.64 -6.78 -6.07
N ALA A 49 21.85 -6.54 -5.02
CA ALA A 49 21.17 -5.26 -4.84
C ALA A 49 22.25 -4.16 -4.81
N ASP A 50 22.04 -3.10 -5.59
CA ASP A 50 22.88 -1.91 -5.47
C ASP A 50 22.51 -1.19 -4.16
N CYS A 51 23.43 -1.15 -3.22
CA CYS A 51 23.26 -0.58 -1.89
C CYS A 51 23.89 0.83 -1.78
N GLY A 52 24.03 1.55 -2.88
CA GLY A 52 24.63 2.89 -2.93
C GLY A 52 23.93 3.93 -2.05
N GLY A 53 24.62 5.08 -1.88
CA GLY A 53 24.09 6.27 -1.23
C GLY A 53 24.02 6.25 0.29
N LYS A 54 23.34 7.25 0.87
CA LYS A 54 23.21 7.44 2.32
C LYS A 54 22.46 6.28 2.99
N ASN A 55 22.75 6.04 4.28
CA ASN A 55 22.19 4.92 5.02
C ASN A 55 20.74 5.13 5.47
N ALA A 56 20.34 6.36 5.72
CA ALA A 56 19.01 6.71 6.20
C ALA A 56 18.26 7.53 5.15
N LEU A 57 17.08 7.04 4.73
CA LEU A 57 16.11 7.79 3.96
C LEU A 57 14.96 8.23 4.86
N THR A 58 14.34 9.34 4.51
CA THR A 58 13.12 9.85 5.12
C THR A 58 12.01 9.93 4.10
N ALA A 59 10.81 9.50 4.48
CA ALA A 59 9.62 9.67 3.66
C ALA A 59 8.38 9.86 4.53
N GLU A 60 7.36 10.48 3.95
CA GLU A 60 6.11 10.76 4.63
C GLU A 60 4.93 10.61 3.67
N GLY A 61 3.76 10.27 4.20
CA GLY A 61 2.57 10.30 3.36
C GLY A 61 1.54 9.23 3.62
N SER A 62 1.10 8.54 2.56
CA SER A 62 -0.03 7.64 2.59
C SER A 62 0.00 6.66 3.75
N THR A 63 -1.09 6.64 4.53
CA THR A 63 -1.32 5.61 5.55
C THR A 63 -1.72 4.28 4.93
N ALA A 64 -2.22 4.30 3.69
CA ALA A 64 -2.63 3.12 2.96
C ALA A 64 -1.48 2.15 2.70
N GLN A 65 -0.27 2.67 2.43
CA GLN A 65 0.92 1.83 2.18
C GLN A 65 1.76 1.52 3.42
N GLN A 66 1.36 1.97 4.61
CA GLN A 66 2.17 1.85 5.82
C GLN A 66 2.72 0.43 6.04
N ASN A 67 1.88 -0.59 5.89
CA ASN A 67 2.28 -1.98 6.09
C ASN A 67 3.20 -2.47 4.95
N ALA A 68 2.99 -2.03 3.71
CA ALA A 68 3.87 -2.35 2.59
C ALA A 68 5.27 -1.74 2.77
N ILE A 69 5.35 -0.49 3.19
CA ILE A 69 6.63 0.19 3.48
C ILE A 69 7.39 -0.52 4.61
N ALA A 70 6.71 -1.05 5.61
CA ALA A 70 7.36 -1.83 6.66
C ALA A 70 8.04 -3.10 6.09
N VAL A 71 7.36 -3.81 5.17
CA VAL A 71 7.93 -4.96 4.44
C VAL A 71 9.13 -4.52 3.61
N PHE A 72 9.00 -3.46 2.83
CA PHE A 72 10.07 -2.96 1.97
C PHE A 72 11.31 -2.51 2.76
N ASN A 73 11.10 -1.81 3.88
CA ASN A 73 12.18 -1.36 4.74
C ASN A 73 12.93 -2.55 5.37
N GLN A 74 12.19 -3.55 5.83
CA GLN A 74 12.80 -4.78 6.35
C GLN A 74 13.65 -5.48 5.28
N VAL A 75 13.13 -5.65 4.07
CA VAL A 75 13.83 -6.29 2.96
C VAL A 75 15.04 -5.44 2.52
N TRP A 76 14.91 -4.11 2.50
CA TRP A 76 16.02 -3.23 2.17
C TRP A 76 17.17 -3.34 3.19
N GLY A 77 16.87 -3.35 4.49
CA GLY A 77 17.88 -3.58 5.53
C GLY A 77 18.53 -4.96 5.47
N GLN A 78 17.78 -6.00 5.05
CA GLN A 78 18.33 -7.34 4.85
C GLN A 78 19.25 -7.44 3.62
N LYS A 79 18.86 -6.84 2.50
CA LYS A 79 19.64 -6.84 1.24
C LYS A 79 20.80 -5.86 1.28
N CYS A 80 20.67 -4.78 2.02
CA CYS A 80 21.63 -3.69 2.17
C CYS A 80 21.86 -3.38 3.65
N PRO A 81 22.73 -4.13 4.34
CA PRO A 81 22.98 -3.95 5.77
C PRO A 81 23.34 -2.50 6.13
N GLY A 82 22.70 -1.97 7.16
CA GLY A 82 22.87 -0.58 7.60
C GLY A 82 21.94 0.44 6.92
N LYS A 83 21.16 0.04 5.91
CA LYS A 83 20.14 0.90 5.28
C LYS A 83 18.83 0.86 6.07
N ASN A 84 18.18 2.02 6.17
CA ASN A 84 16.90 2.18 6.86
C ASN A 84 16.08 3.33 6.27
N LEU A 85 14.79 3.13 6.14
CA LEU A 85 13.81 4.17 5.79
C LEU A 85 13.01 4.56 7.05
N SER A 86 13.04 5.83 7.41
CA SER A 86 12.10 6.41 8.37
C SER A 86 10.87 6.89 7.62
N TYR A 87 9.76 6.15 7.74
CA TYR A 87 8.48 6.50 7.12
C TYR A 87 7.47 6.99 8.14
N ASN A 88 6.89 8.18 7.90
CA ASN A 88 5.85 8.75 8.74
C ASN A 88 4.49 8.71 8.03
N PRO A 89 3.54 7.85 8.45
CA PRO A 89 2.23 7.73 7.80
C PRO A 89 1.28 8.85 8.27
N THR A 90 1.31 9.99 7.61
CA THR A 90 0.54 11.20 7.96
C THR A 90 -0.64 11.49 7.03
N GLY A 91 -0.75 10.75 5.93
CA GLY A 91 -1.72 10.94 4.86
C GLY A 91 -1.08 11.49 3.59
N SER A 92 -1.65 11.15 2.44
CA SER A 92 -1.08 11.48 1.12
C SER A 92 -0.89 13.00 0.92
N GLY A 93 -1.83 13.82 1.41
CA GLY A 93 -1.73 15.28 1.28
C GLY A 93 -0.57 15.86 2.08
N ALA A 94 -0.40 15.40 3.33
CA ALA A 94 0.71 15.83 4.18
C ALA A 94 2.05 15.41 3.56
N GLY A 95 2.18 14.15 3.10
CA GLY A 95 3.41 13.67 2.46
C GLY A 95 3.82 14.51 1.25
N VAL A 96 2.89 14.81 0.35
CA VAL A 96 3.16 15.68 -0.82
C VAL A 96 3.62 17.07 -0.36
N THR A 97 2.99 17.63 0.67
CA THR A 97 3.39 18.94 1.22
C THR A 97 4.82 18.90 1.77
N GLN A 98 5.16 17.86 2.54
CA GLN A 98 6.50 17.71 3.11
C GLN A 98 7.57 17.48 2.02
N PHE A 99 7.25 16.72 0.98
CA PHE A 99 8.14 16.54 -0.17
C PHE A 99 8.39 17.86 -0.90
N ILE A 100 7.34 18.61 -1.22
CA ILE A 100 7.46 19.92 -1.88
C ILE A 100 8.27 20.91 -1.02
N ALA A 101 8.11 20.85 0.30
CA ALA A 101 8.87 21.66 1.23
C ALA A 101 10.34 21.20 1.44
N GLY A 102 10.75 20.07 0.81
CA GLY A 102 12.10 19.52 0.96
C GLY A 102 12.40 18.88 2.33
N GLN A 103 11.37 18.57 3.12
CA GLN A 103 11.52 18.02 4.48
C GLN A 103 11.76 16.50 4.48
N VAL A 104 11.44 15.82 3.39
CA VAL A 104 11.65 14.39 3.21
C VAL A 104 12.28 14.10 1.84
N ASP A 105 12.91 12.94 1.71
CA ASP A 105 13.58 12.52 0.49
C ASP A 105 12.56 12.18 -0.61
N PHE A 106 11.47 11.51 -0.25
CA PHE A 106 10.35 11.22 -1.15
C PHE A 106 9.02 11.18 -0.40
N ALA A 107 7.90 11.16 -1.12
CA ALA A 107 6.58 11.05 -0.49
C ALA A 107 5.81 9.86 -1.04
N GLY A 108 5.03 9.20 -0.15
CA GLY A 108 4.02 8.21 -0.54
C GLY A 108 2.65 8.89 -0.73
N SER A 109 2.02 8.69 -1.90
CA SER A 109 0.69 9.25 -2.15
C SER A 109 -0.17 8.31 -3.01
N ASP A 110 -1.43 8.08 -2.59
CA ASP A 110 -2.36 7.27 -3.38
C ASP A 110 -3.02 8.06 -4.52
N SER A 111 -2.57 9.28 -4.72
CA SER A 111 -2.96 10.15 -5.83
C SER A 111 -1.74 10.78 -6.44
N ALA A 112 -1.61 10.75 -7.75
CA ALA A 112 -0.56 11.48 -8.44
C ALA A 112 -0.61 12.99 -8.14
N LEU A 113 0.50 13.67 -8.33
CA LEU A 113 0.57 15.13 -8.26
C LEU A 113 -0.46 15.76 -9.21
N SER A 114 -1.16 16.77 -8.75
CA SER A 114 -2.23 17.42 -9.49
C SER A 114 -2.24 18.95 -9.31
N LYS A 115 -2.91 19.65 -10.21
CA LYS A 115 -3.02 21.12 -10.24
C LYS A 115 -1.63 21.75 -10.28
N ASP A 116 -1.31 22.61 -9.32
CA ASP A 116 -0.05 23.35 -9.15
C ASP A 116 1.05 22.56 -8.43
N GLN A 117 0.73 21.34 -7.94
CA GLN A 117 1.71 20.50 -7.25
C GLN A 117 2.88 20.06 -8.15
N PRO A 118 2.72 19.71 -9.44
CA PRO A 118 3.85 19.38 -10.31
C PRO A 118 4.87 20.51 -10.41
N ASP A 119 4.42 21.77 -10.57
CA ASP A 119 5.30 22.93 -10.67
C ASP A 119 6.03 23.22 -9.34
N ALA A 120 5.33 23.08 -8.23
CA ALA A 120 5.92 23.23 -6.90
C ALA A 120 6.96 22.12 -6.61
N ALA A 121 6.65 20.87 -6.98
CA ALA A 121 7.57 19.75 -6.86
C ALA A 121 8.78 19.91 -7.78
N ALA A 122 8.61 20.44 -9.00
CA ALA A 122 9.72 20.71 -9.90
C ALA A 122 10.69 21.77 -9.32
N LYS A 123 10.17 22.81 -8.66
CA LYS A 123 11.03 23.79 -7.95
C LYS A 123 11.86 23.11 -6.86
N ARG A 124 11.26 22.24 -6.06
CA ARG A 124 11.97 21.42 -5.06
C ARG A 124 13.07 20.56 -5.70
N CYS A 125 12.83 20.06 -6.92
CA CYS A 125 13.73 19.19 -7.68
C CYS A 125 14.74 19.99 -8.56
N GLY A 126 15.03 21.23 -8.21
CA GLY A 126 16.00 22.06 -8.94
C GLY A 126 15.59 22.40 -10.36
N GLY A 127 14.29 22.54 -10.62
CA GLY A 127 13.69 22.81 -11.93
C GLY A 127 13.42 21.56 -12.77
N ASN A 128 13.66 20.35 -12.25
CA ASN A 128 13.38 19.10 -12.95
C ASN A 128 12.03 18.51 -12.49
N PRO A 129 11.31 17.75 -13.34
CA PRO A 129 10.03 17.17 -12.95
C PRO A 129 10.18 16.19 -11.78
N ALA A 130 9.18 16.15 -10.91
CA ALA A 130 8.98 15.02 -10.02
C ALA A 130 8.17 13.94 -10.75
N TRP A 131 8.47 12.67 -10.46
CA TRP A 131 7.77 11.51 -11.03
C TRP A 131 6.92 10.82 -9.98
N ASN A 132 5.77 10.32 -10.43
CA ASN A 132 4.86 9.48 -9.68
C ASN A 132 5.14 8.02 -10.03
N LEU A 133 5.81 7.28 -9.15
CA LEU A 133 6.24 5.90 -9.37
C LEU A 133 5.35 4.92 -8.59
N PRO A 134 4.42 4.17 -9.24
CA PRO A 134 3.52 3.26 -8.54
C PRO A 134 4.30 2.05 -8.01
N LEU A 135 4.37 1.91 -6.70
CA LEU A 135 5.10 0.84 -6.01
C LEU A 135 4.17 -0.16 -5.33
N VAL A 136 2.98 0.27 -4.92
CA VAL A 136 2.03 -0.53 -4.15
C VAL A 136 0.64 -0.48 -4.79
N PHE A 137 0.02 -1.66 -4.98
CA PHE A 137 -1.41 -1.75 -5.25
C PHE A 137 -2.15 -2.21 -4.01
N GLY A 138 -3.06 -1.35 -3.52
CA GLY A 138 -3.87 -1.59 -2.33
C GLY A 138 -5.35 -1.73 -2.67
N PRO A 139 -5.94 -2.93 -2.47
CA PRO A 139 -7.40 -3.03 -2.51
C PRO A 139 -8.00 -2.31 -1.31
N VAL A 140 -9.07 -1.53 -1.54
CA VAL A 140 -9.79 -0.80 -0.50
C VAL A 140 -11.04 -1.58 -0.11
N ALA A 141 -11.09 -2.00 1.15
CA ALA A 141 -12.21 -2.70 1.75
C ALA A 141 -13.30 -1.71 2.15
N LEU A 142 -14.56 -2.10 1.97
CA LEU A 142 -15.71 -1.47 2.59
C LEU A 142 -16.01 -2.22 3.89
N ALA A 143 -15.29 -1.84 4.94
CA ALA A 143 -15.43 -2.45 6.26
C ALA A 143 -16.73 -1.98 6.92
N TYR A 144 -17.47 -2.90 7.53
CA TYR A 144 -18.73 -2.56 8.20
C TYR A 144 -18.87 -3.28 9.55
N ASN A 145 -19.70 -2.71 10.41
CA ASN A 145 -20.07 -3.27 11.71
C ASN A 145 -21.60 -3.34 11.80
N LEU A 146 -22.17 -4.45 11.32
CA LEU A 146 -23.61 -4.67 11.31
C LEU A 146 -23.92 -6.05 11.93
N PRO A 147 -24.16 -6.12 13.24
CA PRO A 147 -24.41 -7.38 13.94
C PRO A 147 -25.55 -8.18 13.32
N GLY A 148 -25.33 -9.47 13.10
CA GLY A 148 -26.31 -10.38 12.50
C GLY A 148 -26.34 -10.35 10.96
N VAL A 149 -25.47 -9.60 10.30
CA VAL A 149 -25.32 -9.57 8.84
C VAL A 149 -23.91 -9.98 8.46
N ASP A 150 -23.71 -11.26 8.19
CA ASP A 150 -22.39 -11.83 7.85
C ASP A 150 -21.97 -11.55 6.40
N LYS A 151 -22.95 -11.30 5.51
CA LYS A 151 -22.73 -11.01 4.11
C LYS A 151 -23.54 -9.79 3.70
N LEU A 152 -22.83 -8.73 3.33
CA LEU A 152 -23.42 -7.49 2.83
C LEU A 152 -22.96 -7.26 1.38
N VAL A 153 -23.91 -6.96 0.50
CA VAL A 153 -23.67 -6.55 -0.88
C VAL A 153 -24.07 -5.09 -1.03
N VAL A 154 -23.18 -4.29 -1.59
CA VAL A 154 -23.44 -2.88 -1.95
C VAL A 154 -23.02 -2.66 -3.40
N ASN A 155 -23.46 -1.56 -4.00
CA ASN A 155 -22.97 -1.10 -5.30
C ASN A 155 -22.62 0.39 -5.25
N GLY A 156 -22.09 0.93 -6.34
CA GLY A 156 -21.67 2.32 -6.39
C GLY A 156 -22.80 3.31 -6.08
N ASP A 157 -24.02 3.04 -6.55
CA ASP A 157 -25.19 3.90 -6.32
C ASP A 157 -25.59 3.96 -4.84
N VAL A 158 -25.70 2.79 -4.21
CA VAL A 158 -25.99 2.67 -2.77
C VAL A 158 -24.91 3.36 -1.95
N LEU A 159 -23.62 3.11 -2.24
CA LEU A 159 -22.51 3.76 -1.54
C LEU A 159 -22.53 5.29 -1.70
N ALA A 160 -22.74 5.78 -2.91
CA ALA A 160 -22.86 7.21 -3.18
C ALA A 160 -23.97 7.86 -2.33
N LYS A 161 -25.13 7.22 -2.24
CA LYS A 161 -26.25 7.68 -1.42
C LYS A 161 -25.99 7.57 0.07
N ILE A 162 -25.36 6.49 0.55
CA ILE A 162 -24.96 6.34 1.97
C ILE A 162 -23.99 7.49 2.37
N PHE A 163 -22.90 7.66 1.63
CA PHE A 163 -21.89 8.66 1.97
C PHE A 163 -22.30 10.11 1.70
N SER A 164 -23.39 10.35 0.94
CA SER A 164 -24.00 11.67 0.76
C SER A 164 -25.22 11.93 1.65
N GLY A 165 -25.64 10.94 2.46
CA GLY A 165 -26.79 11.06 3.37
C GLY A 165 -28.16 10.84 2.71
N GLY A 166 -28.20 10.31 1.48
CA GLY A 166 -29.44 9.97 0.78
C GLY A 166 -30.05 8.64 1.25
N ILE A 167 -29.22 7.73 1.75
CA ILE A 167 -29.65 6.49 2.43
C ILE A 167 -29.09 6.53 3.84
N THR A 168 -29.94 6.42 4.84
CA THR A 168 -29.59 6.61 6.25
C THR A 168 -29.90 5.40 7.15
N ASN A 169 -30.52 4.34 6.59
CA ASN A 169 -30.91 3.17 7.34
C ASN A 169 -30.56 1.87 6.58
N TRP A 170 -30.14 0.84 7.30
CA TRP A 170 -29.73 -0.42 6.70
C TRP A 170 -30.85 -1.20 6.03
N ASN A 171 -32.10 -1.08 6.48
CA ASN A 171 -33.26 -1.71 5.88
C ASN A 171 -33.84 -0.93 4.67
N ASP A 172 -33.10 0.05 4.14
CA ASP A 172 -33.52 0.78 2.93
C ASP A 172 -33.78 -0.17 1.76
N PRO A 173 -34.87 0.02 1.00
CA PRO A 173 -35.22 -0.85 -0.13
C PRO A 173 -34.12 -1.02 -1.17
N ALA A 174 -33.28 0.01 -1.39
CA ALA A 174 -32.18 -0.07 -2.35
C ALA A 174 -31.07 -1.02 -1.86
N ILE A 175 -30.82 -1.10 -0.54
CA ILE A 175 -29.89 -2.08 0.04
C ILE A 175 -30.53 -3.46 0.05
N ALA A 176 -31.80 -3.57 0.44
CA ALA A 176 -32.53 -4.84 0.51
C ALA A 176 -32.60 -5.55 -0.86
N ALA A 177 -32.75 -4.78 -1.95
CA ALA A 177 -32.75 -5.32 -3.32
C ALA A 177 -31.47 -6.03 -3.71
N LEU A 178 -30.30 -5.60 -3.18
CA LEU A 178 -28.98 -6.23 -3.40
C LEU A 178 -28.75 -7.42 -2.47
N ASN A 179 -29.53 -7.55 -1.41
CA ASN A 179 -29.34 -8.51 -0.33
C ASN A 179 -30.55 -9.42 -0.13
N SER A 180 -31.11 -9.94 -1.24
CA SER A 180 -32.26 -10.82 -1.21
C SER A 180 -32.00 -12.05 -0.34
N GLY A 181 -32.86 -12.28 0.66
CA GLY A 181 -32.71 -13.36 1.64
C GLY A 181 -31.94 -12.99 2.92
N ALA A 182 -31.36 -11.82 3.01
CA ALA A 182 -30.80 -11.29 4.26
C ALA A 182 -31.86 -10.46 5.03
N THR A 183 -31.91 -10.62 6.34
CA THR A 183 -32.72 -9.75 7.21
C THR A 183 -31.86 -8.54 7.60
N LEU A 184 -32.08 -7.41 6.94
CA LEU A 184 -31.41 -6.17 7.27
C LEU A 184 -32.10 -5.50 8.47
N PRO A 185 -31.36 -5.06 9.49
CA PRO A 185 -31.94 -4.44 10.68
C PRO A 185 -32.46 -3.03 10.39
N ASP A 186 -33.50 -2.63 11.14
CA ASP A 186 -33.90 -1.23 11.24
C ASP A 186 -32.89 -0.47 12.12
N GLN A 187 -31.77 -0.12 11.52
CA GLN A 187 -30.64 0.51 12.18
C GLN A 187 -30.08 1.64 11.33
N LYS A 188 -29.79 2.76 11.97
CA LYS A 188 -29.15 3.92 11.32
C LYS A 188 -27.75 3.55 10.79
N ILE A 189 -27.44 4.02 9.59
CA ILE A 189 -26.10 3.92 9.00
C ILE A 189 -25.23 5.08 9.50
N THR A 190 -24.01 4.77 9.95
CA THR A 190 -22.98 5.77 10.25
C THR A 190 -21.81 5.57 9.27
N PRO A 191 -21.72 6.36 8.19
CA PRO A 191 -20.55 6.34 7.33
C PRO A 191 -19.32 6.84 8.09
N ILE A 192 -18.19 6.15 7.97
CA ILE A 192 -16.90 6.57 8.53
C ILE A 192 -15.98 6.97 7.39
N TYR A 193 -15.52 8.22 7.42
CA TYR A 193 -14.65 8.78 6.38
C TYR A 193 -13.34 9.33 6.94
N ARG A 194 -12.35 9.53 6.09
CA ARG A 194 -11.05 10.12 6.47
C ARG A 194 -11.21 11.62 6.71
N SER A 195 -10.83 12.07 7.90
CA SER A 195 -10.81 13.49 8.28
C SER A 195 -9.51 14.22 7.94
N ASP A 196 -8.46 13.46 7.56
CA ASP A 196 -7.18 13.98 7.06
C ASP A 196 -7.14 13.97 5.52
N SER A 197 -6.18 14.68 4.93
CA SER A 197 -5.99 14.75 3.48
C SER A 197 -5.47 13.41 2.93
N SER A 198 -6.39 12.61 2.39
CA SER A 198 -6.21 11.18 2.13
C SER A 198 -6.31 10.82 0.66
N GLY A 199 -5.30 10.10 0.15
CA GLY A 199 -5.39 9.50 -1.17
C GLY A 199 -6.40 8.37 -1.25
N THR A 200 -6.65 7.62 -0.16
CA THR A 200 -7.72 6.62 -0.09
C THR A 200 -9.09 7.26 -0.31
N THR A 201 -9.34 8.43 0.31
CA THR A 201 -10.54 9.24 0.07
C THR A 201 -10.66 9.65 -1.39
N ASP A 202 -9.58 10.14 -2.01
CA ASP A 202 -9.58 10.55 -3.41
C ASP A 202 -9.95 9.36 -4.33
N ASN A 203 -9.35 8.19 -4.12
CA ASN A 203 -9.66 6.99 -4.91
C ASN A 203 -11.10 6.50 -4.68
N PHE A 204 -11.58 6.50 -3.43
CA PHE A 204 -12.97 6.14 -3.13
C PHE A 204 -13.96 7.08 -3.83
N GLN A 205 -13.74 8.38 -3.80
CA GLN A 205 -14.61 9.37 -4.46
C GLN A 205 -14.51 9.29 -6.00
N LYS A 206 -13.34 8.97 -6.56
CA LYS A 206 -13.18 8.67 -8.00
C LYS A 206 -13.96 7.43 -8.38
N TYR A 207 -13.91 6.38 -7.55
CA TYR A 207 -14.75 5.20 -7.75
C TYR A 207 -16.24 5.56 -7.77
N LEU A 208 -16.73 6.33 -6.79
CA LEU A 208 -18.14 6.77 -6.77
C LEU A 208 -18.51 7.60 -8.00
N THR A 209 -17.61 8.50 -8.43
CA THR A 209 -17.79 9.30 -9.66
C THR A 209 -17.91 8.41 -10.91
N ALA A 210 -17.11 7.37 -11.02
CA ALA A 210 -17.10 6.48 -12.18
C ALA A 210 -18.24 5.44 -12.16
N ALA A 211 -18.52 4.85 -10.99
CA ALA A 211 -19.49 3.78 -10.83
C ALA A 211 -20.92 4.30 -10.66
N ALA A 212 -21.13 5.52 -10.16
CA ALA A 212 -22.44 6.09 -9.85
C ALA A 212 -22.52 7.61 -10.18
N PRO A 213 -22.26 8.03 -11.43
CA PRO A 213 -22.15 9.44 -11.79
C PRO A 213 -23.43 10.27 -11.56
N GLN A 214 -24.59 9.60 -11.51
CA GLN A 214 -25.87 10.27 -11.25
C GLN A 214 -26.12 10.50 -9.76
N SER A 215 -25.56 9.64 -8.89
CA SER A 215 -25.76 9.71 -7.44
C SER A 215 -24.60 10.41 -6.72
N TRP A 216 -23.41 10.40 -7.32
CA TRP A 216 -22.24 11.11 -6.80
C TRP A 216 -21.82 12.23 -7.75
N THR A 217 -22.30 13.45 -7.49
CA THR A 217 -22.00 14.65 -8.29
C THR A 217 -21.01 15.60 -7.61
N LYS A 218 -20.42 15.16 -6.50
CA LYS A 218 -19.57 15.99 -5.64
C LYS A 218 -18.09 15.99 -6.07
N GLY A 219 -17.74 15.19 -7.08
CA GLY A 219 -16.36 15.06 -7.57
C GLY A 219 -15.48 14.23 -6.66
N ALA A 220 -14.16 14.40 -6.77
CA ALA A 220 -13.15 13.68 -6.02
C ALA A 220 -12.03 14.61 -5.55
N GLY A 221 -11.26 14.18 -4.60
CA GLY A 221 -10.15 14.89 -4.00
C GLY A 221 -9.73 14.22 -2.69
N LYS A 222 -8.61 14.69 -2.12
CA LYS A 222 -8.07 14.13 -0.87
C LYS A 222 -8.93 14.49 0.36
N GLU A 223 -9.77 15.50 0.25
CA GLU A 223 -10.76 15.89 1.27
C GLU A 223 -12.09 15.20 0.99
N PHE A 224 -12.76 14.69 2.03
CA PHE A 224 -14.06 14.05 1.87
C PHE A 224 -15.15 15.06 1.50
N GLN A 225 -15.91 14.79 0.42
CA GLN A 225 -16.93 15.66 -0.16
C GLN A 225 -18.36 15.21 0.15
N GLY A 226 -18.55 14.02 0.74
CA GLY A 226 -19.87 13.41 0.92
C GLY A 226 -20.84 14.20 1.78
N GLY A 227 -20.37 14.68 2.90
CA GLY A 227 -21.16 15.50 3.85
C GLY A 227 -21.97 14.69 4.87
N ALA A 228 -21.90 13.37 4.86
CA ALA A 228 -22.54 12.49 5.85
C ALA A 228 -21.51 11.63 6.60
N GLY A 229 -21.81 11.30 7.86
CA GLY A 229 -21.03 10.41 8.68
C GLY A 229 -20.06 11.09 9.63
N GLU A 230 -19.08 10.34 10.12
CA GLU A 230 -18.09 10.73 11.13
C GLU A 230 -16.68 10.65 10.57
N GLY A 231 -15.87 11.65 10.87
CA GLY A 231 -14.47 11.71 10.43
C GLY A 231 -13.53 10.97 11.36
N ALA A 232 -12.65 10.15 10.79
CA ALA A 232 -11.60 9.46 11.53
C ALA A 232 -10.24 9.71 10.86
N GLN A 233 -9.21 9.91 11.66
CA GLN A 233 -7.87 10.18 11.15
C GLN A 233 -7.13 8.90 10.78
N LYS A 234 -6.51 8.90 9.62
CA LYS A 234 -5.66 7.81 9.12
C LYS A 234 -6.45 6.49 8.92
N SER A 235 -5.84 5.51 8.29
CA SER A 235 -6.45 4.19 8.07
C SER A 235 -6.76 3.47 9.39
N ALA A 236 -5.85 3.56 10.37
CA ALA A 236 -6.06 2.96 11.69
C ALA A 236 -7.26 3.57 12.43
N GLY A 237 -7.45 4.88 12.35
CA GLY A 237 -8.61 5.54 12.98
C GLY A 237 -9.93 5.15 12.32
N VAL A 238 -9.96 5.00 10.99
CA VAL A 238 -11.18 4.54 10.29
C VAL A 238 -11.58 3.15 10.75
N ILE A 239 -10.65 2.19 10.76
CA ILE A 239 -11.02 0.82 11.14
C ILE A 239 -11.40 0.71 12.62
N GLN A 240 -10.76 1.46 13.51
CA GLN A 240 -11.14 1.53 14.93
C GLN A 240 -12.55 2.13 15.10
N ALA A 241 -12.88 3.20 14.37
CA ALA A 241 -14.21 3.81 14.42
C ALA A 241 -15.30 2.86 13.90
N VAL A 242 -15.02 2.12 12.81
CA VAL A 242 -15.94 1.09 12.31
C VAL A 242 -16.17 0.00 13.35
N GLN A 243 -15.13 -0.54 13.98
CA GLN A 243 -15.27 -1.57 15.03
C GLN A 243 -16.05 -1.07 16.25
N ALA A 244 -15.86 0.19 16.63
CA ALA A 244 -16.48 0.78 17.82
C ALA A 244 -17.96 1.19 17.61
N THR A 245 -18.41 1.36 16.34
CA THR A 245 -19.71 1.94 16.03
C THR A 245 -20.63 0.92 15.35
N PRO A 246 -21.55 0.25 16.07
CA PRO A 246 -22.56 -0.60 15.44
C PRO A 246 -23.41 0.17 14.41
N GLY A 247 -23.62 -0.41 13.23
CA GLY A 247 -24.31 0.24 12.11
C GLY A 247 -23.40 1.07 11.21
N SER A 248 -22.09 1.08 11.45
CA SER A 248 -21.15 1.83 10.61
C SER A 248 -20.69 1.08 9.36
N ILE A 249 -20.23 1.86 8.38
CA ILE A 249 -19.49 1.41 7.20
C ILE A 249 -18.41 2.45 6.87
N GLY A 250 -17.20 1.97 6.55
CA GLY A 250 -16.08 2.84 6.18
C GLY A 250 -15.21 2.23 5.09
N TYR A 251 -14.40 3.05 4.44
CA TYR A 251 -13.43 2.61 3.43
C TYR A 251 -12.02 2.64 4.01
N VAL A 252 -11.32 1.52 3.89
CA VAL A 252 -9.96 1.33 4.43
C VAL A 252 -9.24 0.24 3.63
N GLU A 253 -7.92 0.25 3.59
CA GLU A 253 -7.17 -0.76 2.86
C GLU A 253 -7.38 -2.17 3.46
N LYS A 254 -7.41 -3.18 2.59
CA LYS A 254 -7.65 -4.59 2.92
C LYS A 254 -6.81 -5.06 4.12
N GLY A 255 -5.53 -4.68 4.18
CA GLY A 255 -4.63 -5.09 5.27
C GLY A 255 -5.13 -4.66 6.65
N PHE A 256 -5.62 -3.43 6.79
CA PHE A 256 -6.19 -2.94 8.05
C PHE A 256 -7.50 -3.65 8.41
N ALA A 257 -8.39 -3.86 7.43
CA ALA A 257 -9.63 -4.57 7.66
C ALA A 257 -9.39 -6.03 8.10
N THR A 258 -8.45 -6.72 7.45
CA THR A 258 -8.06 -8.11 7.77
C THR A 258 -7.42 -8.22 9.15
N GLN A 259 -6.48 -7.35 9.50
CA GLN A 259 -5.83 -7.34 10.83
C GLN A 259 -6.84 -7.08 11.96
N ALA A 260 -7.84 -6.26 11.69
CA ALA A 260 -8.92 -5.96 12.63
C ALA A 260 -10.01 -7.05 12.70
N GLY A 261 -9.98 -8.06 11.82
CA GLY A 261 -11.05 -9.06 11.70
C GLY A 261 -12.40 -8.45 11.32
N ALA A 262 -12.41 -7.32 10.60
CA ALA A 262 -13.63 -6.63 10.24
C ALA A 262 -14.39 -7.35 9.11
N ALA A 263 -15.72 -7.30 9.16
CA ALA A 263 -16.56 -7.72 8.04
C ALA A 263 -16.37 -6.75 6.85
N VAL A 264 -16.31 -7.30 5.63
CA VAL A 264 -16.08 -6.53 4.41
C VAL A 264 -17.22 -6.79 3.43
N ALA A 265 -17.85 -5.73 2.96
CA ALA A 265 -18.94 -5.81 2.00
C ALA A 265 -18.43 -6.22 0.61
N GLN A 266 -19.24 -6.98 -0.10
CA GLN A 266 -19.04 -7.27 -1.53
C GLN A 266 -19.54 -6.09 -2.36
N ILE A 267 -18.91 -5.86 -3.52
CA ILE A 267 -19.33 -4.80 -4.45
C ILE A 267 -19.97 -5.45 -5.67
N ASP A 268 -21.23 -5.12 -5.93
CA ASP A 268 -21.88 -5.49 -7.19
C ASP A 268 -21.57 -4.43 -8.26
N THR A 269 -20.88 -4.86 -9.31
CA THR A 269 -20.50 -4.03 -10.46
C THR A 269 -21.55 -4.03 -11.57
N GLY A 270 -22.67 -4.73 -11.36
CA GLY A 270 -23.71 -5.01 -12.37
C GLY A 270 -23.48 -6.33 -13.12
N SER A 271 -22.41 -7.05 -12.80
CA SER A 271 -22.13 -8.43 -13.28
C SER A 271 -22.16 -9.44 -12.12
N GLY A 272 -22.79 -9.07 -11.01
CA GLY A 272 -22.89 -9.81 -9.77
C GLY A 272 -21.92 -9.31 -8.69
N PRO A 273 -22.17 -9.72 -7.42
CA PRO A 273 -21.37 -9.30 -6.28
C PRO A 273 -19.96 -9.88 -6.31
N VAL A 274 -18.97 -9.04 -6.12
CA VAL A 274 -17.55 -9.38 -6.10
C VAL A 274 -17.01 -9.25 -4.67
N GLN A 275 -16.52 -10.36 -4.12
CA GLN A 275 -15.82 -10.38 -2.85
C GLN A 275 -14.40 -9.84 -3.03
N LEU A 276 -13.90 -9.10 -2.04
CA LEU A 276 -12.51 -8.65 -1.99
C LEU A 276 -11.60 -9.83 -1.63
N THR A 277 -10.92 -10.35 -2.64
CA THR A 277 -9.88 -11.39 -2.54
C THR A 277 -8.63 -10.93 -3.29
N ASP A 278 -7.50 -11.64 -3.12
CA ASP A 278 -6.30 -11.34 -3.89
C ASP A 278 -6.53 -11.54 -5.39
N ASP A 279 -7.24 -12.61 -5.77
CA ASP A 279 -7.55 -12.91 -7.17
C ASP A 279 -8.48 -11.87 -7.81
N SER A 280 -9.54 -11.44 -7.11
CA SER A 280 -10.47 -10.43 -7.64
C SER A 280 -9.81 -9.05 -7.76
N ALA A 281 -8.91 -8.70 -6.84
CA ALA A 281 -8.12 -7.48 -6.89
C ALA A 281 -7.06 -7.54 -8.00
N LYS A 282 -6.33 -8.65 -8.10
CA LYS A 282 -5.34 -8.87 -9.16
C LYS A 282 -5.96 -8.74 -10.54
N LYS A 283 -7.14 -9.33 -10.74
CA LYS A 283 -7.87 -9.24 -12.01
C LYS A 283 -8.12 -7.80 -12.45
N SER A 284 -8.45 -6.91 -11.52
CA SER A 284 -8.62 -5.48 -11.81
C SER A 284 -7.28 -4.79 -12.11
N ILE A 285 -6.23 -5.13 -11.36
CA ILE A 285 -4.91 -4.52 -11.50
C ILE A 285 -4.27 -4.91 -12.84
N ASP A 286 -4.46 -6.15 -13.30
CA ASP A 286 -3.96 -6.61 -14.60
C ASP A 286 -4.57 -5.82 -15.78
N ALA A 287 -5.74 -5.20 -15.59
CA ALA A 287 -6.39 -4.33 -16.59
C ALA A 287 -5.94 -2.86 -16.52
N ALA A 288 -5.14 -2.46 -15.52
CA ALA A 288 -4.68 -1.09 -15.34
C ALA A 288 -3.75 -0.66 -16.49
N LYS A 289 -3.81 0.64 -16.83
CA LYS A 289 -3.01 1.23 -17.89
C LYS A 289 -2.32 2.50 -17.39
N PHE A 290 -1.17 2.82 -17.96
CA PHE A 290 -0.53 4.11 -17.75
C PHE A 290 -1.21 5.18 -18.61
N LYS A 291 -1.32 6.40 -18.08
CA LYS A 291 -1.92 7.54 -18.81
C LYS A 291 -1.06 8.04 -19.96
N ALA A 292 0.26 7.86 -19.84
CA ALA A 292 1.22 8.35 -20.83
C ALA A 292 2.45 7.43 -20.88
N ASP A 293 3.24 7.61 -21.93
CA ASP A 293 4.58 7.08 -22.04
C ASP A 293 5.57 7.92 -21.20
N GLY A 294 6.79 7.38 -21.01
CA GLY A 294 7.85 8.02 -20.24
C GLY A 294 7.97 7.49 -18.81
N ASN A 295 8.65 8.26 -17.95
CA ASN A 295 9.05 7.83 -16.61
C ASN A 295 8.14 8.36 -15.49
N ASP A 296 7.21 9.28 -15.77
CA ASP A 296 6.13 9.64 -14.85
C ASP A 296 4.99 8.64 -15.03
N LEU A 297 4.90 7.67 -14.13
CA LEU A 297 4.11 6.46 -14.31
C LEU A 297 2.69 6.60 -13.73
N VAL A 298 1.99 7.68 -14.05
CA VAL A 298 0.61 7.88 -13.60
C VAL A 298 -0.33 6.89 -14.29
N LEU A 299 -1.19 6.22 -13.49
CA LEU A 299 -2.14 5.22 -13.96
C LEU A 299 -3.49 5.84 -14.31
N ASP A 300 -4.15 5.28 -15.33
CA ASP A 300 -5.58 5.47 -15.58
C ASP A 300 -6.37 4.41 -14.81
N LEU A 301 -6.90 4.79 -13.65
CA LEU A 301 -7.70 3.92 -12.81
C LEU A 301 -9.21 4.01 -13.11
N ASN A 302 -9.64 4.92 -13.99
CA ASN A 302 -11.08 5.10 -14.27
C ASN A 302 -11.69 3.85 -14.91
N SER A 303 -10.93 3.16 -15.76
CA SER A 303 -11.37 1.89 -16.38
C SER A 303 -11.58 0.79 -15.34
N ILE A 304 -10.80 0.79 -14.25
CA ILE A 304 -10.95 -0.14 -13.14
C ILE A 304 -12.21 0.22 -12.33
N TYR A 305 -12.39 1.49 -11.97
CA TYR A 305 -13.52 1.93 -11.15
C TYR A 305 -14.88 1.71 -11.81
N ALA A 306 -14.96 1.83 -13.14
CA ALA A 306 -16.17 1.59 -13.93
C ALA A 306 -16.27 0.16 -14.48
N THR A 307 -15.42 -0.77 -14.04
CA THR A 307 -15.39 -2.14 -14.60
C THR A 307 -16.73 -2.86 -14.47
N LYS A 308 -17.10 -3.58 -15.52
CA LYS A 308 -18.20 -4.53 -15.56
C LYS A 308 -17.70 -5.97 -15.68
N GLU A 309 -16.40 -6.17 -15.58
CA GLU A 309 -15.80 -7.49 -15.69
C GLU A 309 -16.19 -8.35 -14.48
N ALA A 310 -16.81 -9.51 -14.75
CA ALA A 310 -17.26 -10.41 -13.71
C ALA A 310 -16.08 -10.90 -12.84
N GLY A 311 -16.22 -10.78 -11.52
CA GLY A 311 -15.19 -11.17 -10.57
C GLY A 311 -13.99 -10.21 -10.44
N ALA A 312 -14.00 -9.05 -11.11
CA ALA A 312 -12.99 -8.00 -10.91
C ALA A 312 -13.44 -7.03 -9.81
N TYR A 313 -12.63 -6.88 -8.76
CA TYR A 313 -12.94 -5.97 -7.65
C TYR A 313 -12.60 -4.53 -8.02
N PRO A 314 -13.56 -3.58 -8.02
CA PRO A 314 -13.37 -2.29 -8.69
C PRO A 314 -12.58 -1.27 -7.85
N LEU A 315 -12.59 -1.38 -6.52
CA LEU A 315 -12.04 -0.35 -5.64
C LEU A 315 -10.58 -0.65 -5.27
N ILE A 316 -9.69 -0.28 -6.19
CA ILE A 316 -8.24 -0.43 -6.07
C ILE A 316 -7.60 0.96 -6.02
N LEU A 317 -6.59 1.14 -5.17
CA LEU A 317 -5.68 2.28 -5.23
C LEU A 317 -4.28 1.84 -5.65
N ALA A 318 -3.55 2.77 -6.23
CA ALA A 318 -2.12 2.67 -6.43
C ALA A 318 -1.43 3.75 -5.60
N THR A 319 -0.46 3.36 -4.77
CA THR A 319 0.39 4.32 -4.08
C THR A 319 1.64 4.58 -4.90
N TYR A 320 1.87 5.84 -5.17
CA TYR A 320 3.03 6.37 -5.87
C TYR A 320 4.07 6.83 -4.85
N GLU A 321 5.32 6.44 -5.08
CA GLU A 321 6.45 7.14 -4.50
C GLU A 321 6.76 8.35 -5.38
N ILE A 322 6.60 9.54 -4.83
CA ILE A 322 6.85 10.82 -5.51
C ILE A 322 8.31 11.19 -5.29
N VAL A 323 9.08 11.16 -6.35
CA VAL A 323 10.53 11.36 -6.33
C VAL A 323 10.95 12.46 -7.30
N CYS A 324 12.10 13.09 -7.08
CA CYS A 324 12.71 13.92 -8.11
C CYS A 324 13.29 13.05 -9.24
N SER A 325 13.01 13.39 -10.49
CA SER A 325 13.69 12.78 -11.63
C SER A 325 15.18 13.10 -11.66
N LYS A 326 15.54 14.29 -11.16
CA LYS A 326 16.88 14.84 -10.99
C LYS A 326 16.81 15.95 -9.95
N GLY A 327 17.95 16.27 -9.30
CA GLY A 327 18.05 17.37 -8.35
C GLY A 327 18.24 16.92 -6.90
N TYR A 328 18.38 15.63 -6.66
CA TYR A 328 18.97 15.11 -5.42
C TYR A 328 20.49 15.31 -5.41
N ASP A 329 21.10 15.33 -4.23
CA ASP A 329 22.53 15.04 -4.12
C ASP A 329 22.80 13.57 -4.49
N ALA A 330 24.06 13.26 -4.80
CA ALA A 330 24.44 11.93 -5.30
C ALA A 330 24.10 10.79 -4.30
N ASP A 331 24.30 11.04 -3.00
CA ASP A 331 24.04 10.04 -1.95
C ASP A 331 22.55 9.79 -1.76
N THR A 332 21.73 10.83 -1.80
CA THR A 332 20.27 10.71 -1.73
C THR A 332 19.71 10.02 -2.98
N SER A 333 20.17 10.42 -4.19
CA SER A 333 19.77 9.79 -5.45
C SER A 333 20.06 8.27 -5.45
N ALA A 334 21.29 7.90 -5.08
CA ALA A 334 21.70 6.50 -5.02
C ALA A 334 20.89 5.70 -3.98
N ALA A 335 20.59 6.27 -2.81
CA ALA A 335 19.80 5.60 -1.78
C ALA A 335 18.32 5.43 -2.18
N VAL A 336 17.71 6.43 -2.81
CA VAL A 336 16.32 6.35 -3.33
C VAL A 336 16.23 5.27 -4.42
N LYS A 337 17.18 5.24 -5.37
CA LYS A 337 17.25 4.18 -6.39
C LYS A 337 17.41 2.80 -5.77
N SER A 338 18.31 2.66 -4.79
CA SER A 338 18.53 1.41 -4.04
C SER A 338 17.25 0.92 -3.37
N PHE A 339 16.58 1.79 -2.59
CA PHE A 339 15.34 1.44 -1.91
C PHE A 339 14.25 0.99 -2.88
N LEU A 340 13.96 1.77 -3.92
CA LEU A 340 12.91 1.46 -4.89
C LEU A 340 13.22 0.20 -5.70
N THR A 341 14.48 -0.02 -6.07
CA THR A 341 14.92 -1.24 -6.78
C THR A 341 14.75 -2.47 -5.91
N VAL A 342 15.14 -2.40 -4.63
CA VAL A 342 14.99 -3.52 -3.69
C VAL A 342 13.51 -3.79 -3.40
N ALA A 343 12.70 -2.75 -3.17
CA ALA A 343 11.26 -2.88 -2.95
C ALA A 343 10.55 -3.54 -4.15
N ALA A 344 10.91 -3.14 -5.38
CA ALA A 344 10.34 -3.72 -6.60
C ALA A 344 10.79 -5.16 -6.86
N ASN A 345 12.06 -5.50 -6.59
CA ASN A 345 12.61 -6.81 -6.96
C ASN A 345 12.46 -7.87 -5.86
N TYR A 346 12.49 -7.47 -4.59
CA TYR A 346 12.56 -8.40 -3.45
C TYR A 346 11.48 -8.17 -2.39
N GLY A 347 10.79 -7.03 -2.44
CA GLY A 347 9.76 -6.68 -1.45
C GLY A 347 8.36 -7.14 -1.84
N GLN A 348 8.11 -7.40 -3.11
CA GLN A 348 6.76 -7.69 -3.62
C GLN A 348 6.19 -9.01 -3.09
N ASP A 349 7.01 -10.02 -2.87
CA ASP A 349 6.59 -11.35 -2.39
C ASP A 349 6.00 -11.30 -0.96
N GLY A 350 6.37 -10.31 -0.15
CA GLY A 350 5.82 -10.11 1.19
C GLY A 350 4.48 -9.36 1.24
N LEU A 351 4.04 -8.76 0.13
CA LEU A 351 2.87 -7.89 0.09
C LEU A 351 1.53 -8.61 0.33
N PRO A 352 1.28 -9.82 -0.19
CA PRO A 352 -0.01 -10.49 0.04
C PRO A 352 -0.31 -10.69 1.53
N ALA A 353 0.68 -11.07 2.34
CA ALA A 353 0.53 -11.22 3.78
C ALA A 353 0.21 -9.88 4.49
N ALA A 354 0.61 -8.77 3.93
CA ALA A 354 0.31 -7.42 4.41
C ALA A 354 -0.99 -6.83 3.83
N GLY A 355 -1.69 -7.56 2.96
CA GLY A 355 -2.99 -7.17 2.40
C GLY A 355 -2.93 -6.41 1.08
N TYR A 356 -1.80 -6.45 0.37
CA TYR A 356 -1.61 -5.79 -0.92
C TYR A 356 -1.44 -6.80 -2.06
N VAL A 357 -1.53 -6.31 -3.28
CA VAL A 357 -1.30 -7.12 -4.49
C VAL A 357 0.07 -6.75 -5.06
N PRO A 358 0.93 -7.75 -5.34
CA PRO A 358 2.21 -7.51 -6.00
C PRO A 358 2.06 -6.84 -7.36
N LEU A 359 3.08 -6.09 -7.75
CA LEU A 359 3.14 -5.45 -9.07
C LEU A 359 3.11 -6.52 -10.18
N PRO A 360 2.25 -6.39 -11.21
CA PRO A 360 2.39 -7.16 -12.43
C PRO A 360 3.76 -6.95 -13.08
N ASP A 361 4.32 -7.96 -13.74
CA ASP A 361 5.67 -7.91 -14.31
C ASP A 361 5.88 -6.73 -15.27
N ALA A 362 4.89 -6.42 -16.11
CA ALA A 362 4.97 -5.28 -17.01
C ALA A 362 5.08 -3.93 -16.27
N PHE A 363 4.38 -3.79 -15.16
CA PHE A 363 4.46 -2.59 -14.29
C PHE A 363 5.83 -2.51 -13.61
N LYS A 364 6.29 -3.63 -13.05
CA LYS A 364 7.60 -3.75 -12.41
C LYS A 364 8.73 -3.36 -13.38
N GLN A 365 8.69 -3.82 -14.62
CA GLN A 365 9.69 -3.48 -15.63
C GLN A 365 9.71 -1.97 -15.95
N ARG A 366 8.53 -1.35 -16.12
CA ARG A 366 8.44 0.10 -16.34
C ARG A 366 8.91 0.89 -15.13
N LEU A 367 8.53 0.46 -13.91
CA LEU A 367 8.99 1.08 -12.66
C LEU A 367 10.52 1.03 -12.57
N LEU A 368 11.15 -0.11 -12.78
CA LEU A 368 12.60 -0.25 -12.74
C LEU A 368 13.31 0.60 -13.80
N THR A 369 12.72 0.73 -14.98
CA THR A 369 13.23 1.63 -16.02
C THR A 369 13.22 3.09 -15.54
N ALA A 370 12.12 3.54 -14.95
CA ALA A 370 12.01 4.90 -14.43
C ALA A 370 12.96 5.12 -13.22
N VAL A 371 13.05 4.16 -12.30
CA VAL A 371 13.98 4.22 -11.15
C VAL A 371 15.43 4.34 -11.62
N ASN A 372 15.84 3.56 -12.62
CA ASN A 372 17.20 3.64 -13.17
C ASN A 372 17.50 4.99 -13.83
N ALA A 373 16.49 5.68 -14.35
CA ALA A 373 16.62 6.99 -15.00
C ALA A 373 16.70 8.17 -14.01
N ILE A 374 16.49 7.98 -12.70
CA ILE A 374 16.69 9.02 -11.68
C ILE A 374 18.17 9.46 -11.68
N GLN A 375 18.43 10.80 -11.64
CA GLN A 375 19.78 11.39 -11.69
C GLN A 375 20.09 12.20 -10.43
#